data_7698611f6e416fb87f7530045010d5c5
#
_entry.id   7698611f6e416fb87f7530045010d5c5
#
_cell.length_a   1.000
_cell.length_b   1.000
_cell.length_c   1.000
_cell.angle_alpha   90.00
_cell.angle_beta   90.00
_cell.angle_gamma   90.00
#
_symmetry.space_group_name_H-M   'P 1'
#
loop_
_entity.id
_entity.type
_entity.pdbx_description
1 polymer ?
#
loop_
_entity_poly.entity_id
_entity_poly.type
_entity_poly.pdbx_seq_one_letter_code
_entity_poly.pdbx_strand_id
1 'polypeptide(L)'
;MNEFDFLEEQGVAEGLIQAAADYRKEYGVSEEAKHRLMKPSLPFYGKETLEMGMAAILEGENLLLAGPKATGKNVLAENLAYIFGRPVYNVSFHVNTNSGDLIGTDTFEDNQVKLRKGSIYQCAQEGGFGILDEINMAKNDAVSVLHATLDYRRSIDVPGYESRRAKRS
;
A
#
# COMPACT_ATOMS: atom_id res chain seq x y z
N MET A 1 -13.84 4.43 21.81
CA MET A 1 -12.38 4.36 21.69
C MET A 1 -12.03 5.03 20.38
N ASN A 2 -11.31 6.16 20.43
CA ASN A 2 -10.91 6.89 19.23
C ASN A 2 -9.91 6.02 18.44
N GLU A 3 -9.90 6.14 17.11
CA GLU A 3 -9.02 5.35 16.23
C GLU A 3 -7.53 5.58 16.52
N PHE A 4 -7.18 6.68 17.17
CA PHE A 4 -5.82 7.08 17.52
C PHE A 4 -5.43 6.89 18.99
N ASP A 5 -6.34 6.42 19.86
CA ASP A 5 -6.07 6.26 21.30
C ASP A 5 -4.76 5.50 21.57
N PHE A 6 -4.47 4.46 20.77
CA PHE A 6 -3.25 3.67 20.93
C PHE A 6 -1.95 4.42 20.55
N LEU A 7 -2.04 5.48 19.74
CA LEU A 7 -0.91 6.36 19.42
C LEU A 7 -0.66 7.35 20.55
N GLU A 8 -1.75 7.91 21.09
CA GLU A 8 -1.69 8.83 22.23
C GLU A 8 -1.13 8.13 23.48
N GLU A 9 -1.55 6.88 23.75
CA GLU A 9 -1.03 6.04 24.83
C GLU A 9 0.49 5.79 24.73
N GLN A 10 1.02 5.72 23.52
CA GLN A 10 2.46 5.57 23.27
C GLN A 10 3.20 6.91 23.28
N GLY A 11 2.50 8.04 23.38
CA GLY A 11 3.07 9.37 23.36
C GLY A 11 3.60 9.78 21.98
N VAL A 12 3.00 9.29 20.89
CA VAL A 12 3.27 9.75 19.52
C VAL A 12 2.97 11.23 19.42
N ALA A 13 3.81 11.99 18.71
CA ALA A 13 3.69 13.43 18.58
C ALA A 13 2.30 13.84 18.06
N GLU A 14 1.63 14.73 18.79
CA GLU A 14 0.28 15.21 18.49
C GLU A 14 0.17 15.77 17.06
N GLY A 15 1.21 16.46 16.57
CA GLY A 15 1.27 16.98 15.21
C GLY A 15 1.19 15.90 14.14
N LEU A 16 1.79 14.71 14.37
CA LEU A 16 1.69 13.59 13.44
C LEU A 16 0.30 12.94 13.47
N ILE A 17 -0.29 12.83 14.67
CA ILE A 17 -1.66 12.30 14.82
C ILE A 17 -2.66 13.22 14.10
N GLN A 18 -2.53 14.54 14.29
CA GLN A 18 -3.36 15.52 13.59
C GLN A 18 -3.17 15.48 12.08
N ALA A 19 -1.93 15.40 11.61
CA ALA A 19 -1.64 15.29 10.17
C ALA A 19 -2.24 14.02 9.55
N ALA A 20 -2.18 12.88 10.25
CA ALA A 20 -2.82 11.65 9.80
C ALA A 20 -4.36 11.77 9.76
N ALA A 21 -4.96 12.46 10.74
CA ALA A 21 -6.40 12.72 10.77
C ALA A 21 -6.84 13.61 9.60
N ASP A 22 -6.05 14.65 9.28
CA ASP A 22 -6.33 15.55 8.17
C ASP A 22 -6.14 14.84 6.81
N TYR A 23 -5.12 14.02 6.69
CA TYR A 23 -4.90 13.15 5.54
C TYR A 23 -6.11 12.25 5.25
N ARG A 24 -6.68 11.61 6.27
CA ARG A 24 -7.89 10.76 6.12
C ARG A 24 -9.10 11.56 5.61
N LYS A 25 -9.22 12.84 5.99
CA LYS A 25 -10.31 13.72 5.51
C LYS A 25 -10.08 14.15 4.06
N GLU A 26 -8.83 14.43 3.71
CA GLU A 26 -8.46 14.88 2.36
C GLU A 26 -8.57 13.75 1.34
N TYR A 27 -8.10 12.55 1.68
CA TYR A 27 -8.06 11.40 0.77
C TYR A 27 -9.15 10.38 1.11
N GLY A 28 -10.32 10.58 0.52
CA GLY A 28 -11.45 9.64 0.65
C GLY A 28 -11.15 8.27 0.01
N VAL A 29 -11.91 7.27 0.41
CA VAL A 29 -11.86 5.90 -0.13
C VAL A 29 -13.12 5.64 -0.95
N SER A 30 -12.96 5.08 -2.16
CA SER A 30 -14.09 4.71 -3.02
C SER A 30 -14.94 3.61 -2.35
N GLU A 31 -16.23 3.54 -2.71
CA GLU A 31 -17.10 2.47 -2.19
C GLU A 31 -16.56 1.08 -2.52
N GLU A 32 -15.96 0.94 -3.71
CA GLU A 32 -15.37 -0.33 -4.20
C GLU A 32 -14.17 -0.79 -3.36
N ALA A 33 -13.39 0.15 -2.82
CA ALA A 33 -12.20 -0.14 -2.02
C ALA A 33 -12.46 -0.19 -0.50
N LYS A 34 -13.65 0.19 -0.03
CA LYS A 34 -13.99 0.20 1.41
C LYS A 34 -13.81 -1.15 2.08
N HIS A 35 -14.09 -2.24 1.41
CA HIS A 35 -13.90 -3.59 1.94
C HIS A 35 -12.44 -3.94 2.24
N ARG A 36 -11.48 -3.14 1.74
CA ARG A 36 -10.04 -3.27 1.98
C ARG A 36 -9.54 -2.38 3.12
N LEU A 37 -10.41 -1.61 3.75
CA LEU A 37 -10.08 -0.91 4.98
C LEU A 37 -10.07 -1.93 6.11
N MET A 38 -8.90 -2.28 6.60
CA MET A 38 -8.74 -3.31 7.61
C MET A 38 -8.26 -2.68 8.92
N LYS A 39 -8.94 -3.06 10.01
CA LYS A 39 -8.40 -2.79 11.34
C LYS A 39 -7.35 -3.87 11.63
N PRO A 40 -6.12 -3.50 12.01
CA PRO A 40 -5.09 -4.48 12.32
C PRO A 40 -5.51 -5.34 13.51
N SER A 41 -5.16 -6.62 13.47
CA SER A 41 -5.46 -7.57 14.53
C SER A 41 -4.70 -7.27 15.84
N LEU A 42 -3.52 -6.66 15.69
CA LEU A 42 -2.64 -6.27 16.78
C LEU A 42 -2.17 -4.83 16.61
N PRO A 43 -2.21 -3.99 17.65
CA PRO A 43 -1.58 -2.69 17.63
C PRO A 43 -0.06 -2.87 17.60
N PHE A 44 0.63 -2.02 16.84
CA PHE A 44 2.08 -1.98 16.84
C PHE A 44 2.57 -1.06 17.96
N TYR A 45 3.45 -1.60 18.82
CA TYR A 45 4.08 -0.86 19.89
C TYR A 45 5.53 -0.50 19.51
N GLY A 46 5.81 0.79 19.39
CA GLY A 46 7.11 1.32 19.00
C GLY A 46 7.00 2.75 18.49
N LYS A 47 6.94 3.72 19.42
CA LYS A 47 6.75 5.13 19.14
C LYS A 47 7.64 5.65 18.01
N GLU A 48 8.96 5.50 18.15
CA GLU A 48 9.92 6.04 17.18
C GLU A 48 9.72 5.47 15.77
N THR A 49 9.44 4.17 15.68
CA THR A 49 9.20 3.51 14.41
C THR A 49 7.89 3.95 13.77
N LEU A 50 6.84 4.14 14.58
CA LEU A 50 5.56 4.70 14.11
C LEU A 50 5.74 6.13 13.61
N GLU A 51 6.40 6.99 14.37
CA GLU A 51 6.65 8.39 13.99
C GLU A 51 7.46 8.49 12.70
N MET A 52 8.51 7.68 12.55
CA MET A 52 9.28 7.60 11.29
C MET A 52 8.43 7.15 10.12
N GLY A 53 7.62 6.10 10.30
CA GLY A 53 6.74 5.59 9.25
C GLY A 53 5.67 6.61 8.87
N MET A 54 5.04 7.26 9.83
CA MET A 54 4.03 8.29 9.61
C MET A 54 4.62 9.50 8.88
N ALA A 55 5.78 9.99 9.30
CA ALA A 55 6.45 11.12 8.66
C ALA A 55 6.82 10.80 7.20
N ALA A 56 7.38 9.64 6.93
CA ALA A 56 7.74 9.23 5.57
C ALA A 56 6.51 9.14 4.65
N ILE A 57 5.39 8.60 5.14
CA ILE A 57 4.14 8.53 4.37
C ILE A 57 3.60 9.93 4.08
N LEU A 58 3.61 10.83 5.05
CA LEU A 58 3.16 12.22 4.86
C LEU A 58 3.99 12.97 3.82
N GLU A 59 5.29 12.67 3.73
CA GLU A 59 6.20 13.18 2.69
C GLU A 59 6.04 12.45 1.34
N GLY A 60 5.20 11.42 1.26
CA GLY A 60 4.97 10.64 0.05
C GLY A 60 6.06 9.63 -0.28
N GLU A 61 6.86 9.23 0.71
CA GLU A 61 7.98 8.31 0.53
C GLU A 61 7.54 6.84 0.63
N ASN A 62 8.28 5.97 -0.06
CA ASN A 62 8.12 4.53 0.09
C ASN A 62 8.90 4.03 1.31
N LEU A 63 8.34 3.06 2.02
CA LEU A 63 8.97 2.45 3.18
C LEU A 63 9.59 1.10 2.84
N LEU A 64 10.86 0.91 3.17
CA LEU A 64 11.50 -0.40 3.15
C LEU A 64 11.68 -0.91 4.59
N LEU A 65 10.89 -1.92 4.95
CA LEU A 65 10.95 -2.57 6.26
C LEU A 65 11.91 -3.76 6.23
N ALA A 66 13.14 -3.56 6.68
CA ALA A 66 14.16 -4.61 6.76
C ALA A 66 14.34 -5.09 8.20
N GLY A 67 14.60 -6.37 8.37
CA GLY A 67 14.85 -6.98 9.69
C GLY A 67 14.56 -8.48 9.72
N PRO A 68 14.89 -9.16 10.82
CA PRO A 68 14.67 -10.59 11.00
C PRO A 68 13.19 -10.99 10.81
N LYS A 69 12.95 -12.27 10.59
CA LYS A 69 11.57 -12.81 10.54
C LYS A 69 10.88 -12.61 11.90
N ALA A 70 9.56 -12.48 11.87
CA ALA A 70 8.71 -12.34 13.05
C ALA A 70 8.99 -11.09 13.94
N THR A 71 9.56 -10.02 13.39
CA THR A 71 9.81 -8.76 14.12
C THR A 71 8.67 -7.74 13.99
N GLY A 72 7.50 -8.14 13.49
CA GLY A 72 6.33 -7.26 13.41
C GLY A 72 6.28 -6.32 12.21
N LYS A 73 7.09 -6.55 11.16
CA LYS A 73 7.08 -5.71 9.95
C LYS A 73 5.70 -5.57 9.31
N ASN A 74 4.99 -6.69 9.15
CA ASN A 74 3.64 -6.69 8.57
C ASN A 74 2.63 -6.02 9.52
N VAL A 75 2.77 -6.23 10.83
CA VAL A 75 1.94 -5.54 11.83
C VAL A 75 2.14 -4.03 11.73
N LEU A 76 3.38 -3.55 11.60
CA LEU A 76 3.66 -2.12 11.40
C LEU A 76 3.00 -1.60 10.11
N ALA A 77 3.17 -2.29 8.99
CA ALA A 77 2.60 -1.88 7.71
C ALA A 77 1.06 -1.80 7.75
N GLU A 78 0.40 -2.79 8.37
CA GLU A 78 -1.04 -2.80 8.56
C GLU A 78 -1.51 -1.67 9.48
N ASN A 79 -0.77 -1.39 10.56
CA ASN A 79 -1.09 -0.28 11.47
C ASN A 79 -0.93 1.07 10.76
N LEU A 80 0.12 1.27 9.97
CA LEU A 80 0.29 2.50 9.18
C LEU A 80 -0.88 2.68 8.19
N ALA A 81 -1.26 1.65 7.45
CA ALA A 81 -2.41 1.72 6.55
C ALA A 81 -3.71 2.07 7.30
N TYR A 82 -3.92 1.52 8.49
CA TYR A 82 -5.06 1.83 9.34
C TYR A 82 -5.02 3.27 9.85
N ILE A 83 -3.87 3.76 10.32
CA ILE A 83 -3.66 5.15 10.79
C ILE A 83 -4.06 6.15 9.69
N PHE A 84 -3.65 5.90 8.44
CA PHE A 84 -3.97 6.77 7.31
C PHE A 84 -5.34 6.47 6.66
N GLY A 85 -6.08 5.45 7.13
CA GLY A 85 -7.39 5.06 6.61
C GLY A 85 -7.33 4.66 5.12
N ARG A 86 -6.27 3.95 4.71
CA ARG A 86 -6.09 3.56 3.32
C ARG A 86 -6.43 2.08 3.07
N PRO A 87 -7.00 1.76 1.90
CA PRO A 87 -7.24 0.37 1.50
C PRO A 87 -5.91 -0.35 1.30
N VAL A 88 -5.84 -1.61 1.76
CA VAL A 88 -4.63 -2.43 1.73
C VAL A 88 -4.64 -3.42 0.58
N TYR A 89 -3.51 -3.50 -0.14
CA TYR A 89 -3.25 -4.44 -1.22
C TYR A 89 -1.98 -5.23 -0.91
N ASN A 90 -2.17 -6.45 -0.40
CA ASN A 90 -1.07 -7.34 -0.06
C ASN A 90 -0.60 -8.11 -1.29
N VAL A 91 0.71 -8.10 -1.53
CA VAL A 91 1.38 -8.90 -2.55
C VAL A 91 2.48 -9.69 -1.89
N SER A 92 2.33 -11.01 -1.83
CA SER A 92 3.40 -11.91 -1.37
C SER A 92 4.16 -12.43 -2.58
N PHE A 93 5.42 -12.02 -2.69
CA PHE A 93 6.28 -12.45 -3.79
C PHE A 93 6.79 -13.87 -3.59
N HIS A 94 6.83 -14.62 -4.66
CA HIS A 94 7.44 -15.93 -4.74
C HIS A 94 8.08 -16.12 -6.12
N VAL A 95 8.84 -17.19 -6.29
CA VAL A 95 9.63 -17.43 -7.51
C VAL A 95 8.82 -17.51 -8.82
N ASN A 96 7.50 -17.66 -8.74
CA ASN A 96 6.60 -17.69 -9.89
C ASN A 96 5.79 -16.42 -10.07
N THR A 97 5.93 -15.42 -9.18
CA THR A 97 5.27 -14.13 -9.35
C THR A 97 5.80 -13.43 -10.60
N ASN A 98 4.91 -13.02 -11.47
CA ASN A 98 5.22 -12.37 -12.73
C ASN A 98 4.55 -10.99 -12.84
N SER A 99 4.89 -10.23 -13.87
CA SER A 99 4.35 -8.89 -14.11
C SER A 99 2.83 -8.87 -14.27
N GLY A 100 2.24 -9.92 -14.86
CA GLY A 100 0.80 -10.05 -15.03
C GLY A 100 0.04 -10.16 -13.71
N ASP A 101 0.63 -10.80 -12.70
CA ASP A 101 0.04 -10.89 -11.36
C ASP A 101 -0.06 -9.52 -10.68
N LEU A 102 0.85 -8.61 -11.00
CA LEU A 102 0.96 -7.28 -10.42
C LEU A 102 0.10 -6.24 -11.15
N ILE A 103 0.18 -6.22 -12.48
CA ILE A 103 -0.51 -5.25 -13.33
C ILE A 103 -1.88 -5.78 -13.76
N GLY A 104 -1.91 -7.01 -14.26
CA GLY A 104 -3.10 -7.64 -14.78
C GLY A 104 -2.81 -8.49 -16.02
N THR A 105 -3.77 -9.29 -16.38
CA THR A 105 -3.73 -10.17 -17.55
C THR A 105 -5.01 -10.05 -18.35
N ASP A 106 -4.91 -10.26 -19.66
CA ASP A 106 -6.07 -10.33 -20.52
C ASP A 106 -6.88 -11.59 -20.20
N THR A 107 -8.17 -11.40 -20.03
CA THR A 107 -9.16 -12.48 -19.93
C THR A 107 -10.20 -12.33 -21.01
N PHE A 108 -10.72 -13.46 -21.50
CA PHE A 108 -11.80 -13.47 -22.47
C PHE A 108 -13.11 -13.75 -21.74
N GLU A 109 -13.95 -12.74 -21.58
CA GLU A 109 -15.25 -12.80 -20.91
C GLU A 109 -16.30 -12.08 -21.74
N ASP A 110 -17.53 -12.60 -21.79
CA ASP A 110 -18.65 -12.04 -22.54
C ASP A 110 -18.32 -11.73 -24.02
N ASN A 111 -17.55 -12.59 -24.66
CA ASN A 111 -17.09 -12.44 -26.04
C ASN A 111 -16.19 -11.21 -26.29
N GLN A 112 -15.56 -10.70 -25.25
CA GLN A 112 -14.64 -9.56 -25.30
C GLN A 112 -13.37 -9.82 -24.49
N VAL A 113 -12.27 -9.24 -24.94
CA VAL A 113 -11.02 -9.20 -24.16
C VAL A 113 -11.15 -8.12 -23.11
N LYS A 114 -11.00 -8.50 -21.83
CA LYS A 114 -11.05 -7.59 -20.68
C LYS A 114 -9.75 -7.71 -19.87
N LEU A 115 -9.25 -6.59 -19.35
CA LEU A 115 -8.14 -6.59 -18.42
C LEU A 115 -8.61 -7.06 -17.03
N ARG A 116 -8.16 -8.22 -16.59
CA ARG A 116 -8.24 -8.63 -15.19
C ARG A 116 -7.13 -7.91 -14.41
N LYS A 117 -7.49 -6.88 -13.67
CA LYS A 117 -6.57 -5.98 -12.97
C LYS A 117 -5.78 -6.69 -11.87
N GLY A 118 -4.46 -6.55 -11.87
CA GLY A 118 -3.59 -7.03 -10.81
C GLY A 118 -3.61 -6.15 -9.55
N SER A 119 -3.02 -6.64 -8.48
CA SER A 119 -3.08 -5.99 -7.16
C SER A 119 -2.42 -4.61 -7.15
N ILE A 120 -1.30 -4.43 -7.82
CA ILE A 120 -0.58 -3.14 -7.88
C ILE A 120 -1.35 -2.13 -8.74
N TYR A 121 -1.95 -2.58 -9.85
CA TYR A 121 -2.80 -1.72 -10.65
C TYR A 121 -4.00 -1.19 -9.83
N GLN A 122 -4.69 -2.08 -9.10
CA GLN A 122 -5.81 -1.68 -8.25
C GLN A 122 -5.36 -0.73 -7.14
N CYS A 123 -4.24 -1.03 -6.48
CA CYS A 123 -3.64 -0.18 -5.47
C CYS A 123 -3.38 1.24 -5.99
N ALA A 124 -2.75 1.36 -7.16
CA ALA A 124 -2.46 2.64 -7.79
C ALA A 124 -3.73 3.39 -8.22
N GLN A 125 -4.75 2.65 -8.71
CA GLN A 125 -6.04 3.23 -9.11
C GLN A 125 -6.81 3.81 -7.92
N GLU A 126 -6.82 3.13 -6.79
CA GLU A 126 -7.61 3.49 -5.61
C GLU A 126 -6.83 4.36 -4.59
N GLY A 127 -5.54 4.57 -4.80
CA GLY A 127 -4.69 5.28 -3.85
C GLY A 127 -4.54 4.49 -2.56
N GLY A 128 -4.31 3.18 -2.69
CA GLY A 128 -4.14 2.28 -1.55
C GLY A 128 -2.70 2.15 -1.08
N PHE A 129 -2.51 1.44 0.02
CA PHE A 129 -1.21 1.00 0.49
C PHE A 129 -0.89 -0.39 -0.08
N GLY A 130 0.16 -0.48 -0.88
CA GLY A 130 0.71 -1.74 -1.38
C GLY A 130 1.70 -2.30 -0.37
N ILE A 131 1.36 -3.43 0.27
CA ILE A 131 2.29 -4.15 1.15
C ILE A 131 2.93 -5.27 0.34
N LEU A 132 4.23 -5.08 0.02
CA LEU A 132 5.01 -5.98 -0.81
C LEU A 132 5.86 -6.88 0.09
N ASP A 133 5.35 -8.07 0.40
CA ASP A 133 6.03 -9.02 1.27
C ASP A 133 6.96 -9.94 0.48
N GLU A 134 8.09 -10.33 1.07
CA GLU A 134 9.12 -11.20 0.48
C GLU A 134 9.63 -10.71 -0.89
N ILE A 135 9.79 -9.39 -1.07
CA ILE A 135 10.21 -8.79 -2.35
C ILE A 135 11.56 -9.33 -2.86
N ASN A 136 12.41 -9.83 -1.96
CA ASN A 136 13.64 -10.51 -2.28
C ASN A 136 13.45 -11.82 -3.08
N MET A 137 12.26 -12.39 -3.08
CA MET A 137 11.90 -13.58 -3.88
C MET A 137 11.44 -13.25 -5.29
N ALA A 138 11.21 -11.97 -5.59
CA ALA A 138 10.70 -11.53 -6.88
C ALA A 138 11.73 -11.70 -7.99
N LYS A 139 11.28 -12.08 -9.18
CA LYS A 139 12.09 -12.06 -10.39
C LYS A 139 12.25 -10.64 -10.94
N ASN A 140 13.28 -10.41 -11.73
CA ASN A 140 13.58 -9.10 -12.30
C ASN A 140 12.43 -8.51 -13.14
N ASP A 141 11.69 -9.33 -13.88
CA ASP A 141 10.53 -8.88 -14.67
C ASP A 141 9.39 -8.36 -13.79
N ALA A 142 9.10 -9.03 -12.69
CA ALA A 142 8.12 -8.58 -11.71
C ALA A 142 8.56 -7.28 -11.02
N VAL A 143 9.84 -7.17 -10.63
CA VAL A 143 10.35 -5.95 -10.00
C VAL A 143 10.39 -4.78 -10.98
N SER A 144 10.68 -5.01 -12.26
CA SER A 144 10.81 -3.95 -13.26
C SER A 144 9.53 -3.12 -13.43
N VAL A 145 8.36 -3.74 -13.30
CA VAL A 145 7.06 -3.04 -13.41
C VAL A 145 6.76 -2.15 -12.21
N LEU A 146 7.45 -2.36 -11.10
CA LEU A 146 7.31 -1.51 -9.90
C LEU A 146 8.13 -0.22 -10.00
N HIS A 147 9.16 -0.15 -10.83
CA HIS A 147 10.07 0.98 -10.85
C HIS A 147 9.34 2.30 -11.11
N ALA A 148 8.50 2.37 -12.14
CA ALA A 148 7.76 3.58 -12.46
C ALA A 148 6.65 3.91 -11.44
N THR A 149 6.17 2.92 -10.71
CA THR A 149 5.16 3.10 -9.66
C THR A 149 5.80 3.61 -8.37
N LEU A 150 7.02 3.17 -8.05
CA LEU A 150 7.72 3.51 -6.81
C LEU A 150 8.61 4.75 -6.93
N ASP A 151 8.99 5.17 -8.16
CA ASP A 151 9.77 6.38 -8.36
C ASP A 151 8.90 7.66 -8.46
N TYR A 152 9.55 8.80 -8.74
CA TYR A 152 8.88 10.10 -8.85
C TYR A 152 7.77 10.16 -9.92
N ARG A 153 7.78 9.26 -10.91
CA ARG A 153 6.75 9.19 -11.97
C ARG A 153 5.40 8.75 -11.42
N ARG A 154 5.39 7.89 -10.40
CA ARG A 154 4.17 7.34 -9.79
C ARG A 154 3.17 6.89 -10.85
N SER A 155 3.65 6.12 -11.83
CA SER A 155 2.85 5.68 -12.97
C SER A 155 2.91 4.17 -13.14
N ILE A 156 1.88 3.62 -13.73
CA ILE A 156 1.82 2.22 -14.11
C ILE A 156 1.46 2.13 -15.60
N ASP A 157 2.28 1.41 -16.35
CA ASP A 157 2.06 1.17 -17.77
C ASP A 157 1.37 -0.18 -17.96
N VAL A 158 0.24 -0.16 -18.65
CA VAL A 158 -0.52 -1.37 -18.98
C VAL A 158 -0.44 -1.57 -20.49
N PRO A 159 0.42 -2.48 -20.99
CA PRO A 159 0.59 -2.70 -22.41
C PRO A 159 -0.74 -2.99 -23.12
N GLY A 160 -1.01 -2.26 -24.20
CA GLY A 160 -2.24 -2.41 -25.00
C GLY A 160 -3.49 -1.70 -24.47
N TYR A 161 -3.42 -1.08 -23.30
CA TYR A 161 -4.54 -0.34 -22.70
C TYR A 161 -4.23 1.12 -22.48
N GLU A 162 -3.49 1.43 -21.42
CA GLU A 162 -3.21 2.81 -21.04
C GLU A 162 -1.99 2.89 -20.10
N SER A 163 -1.46 4.11 -20.02
CA SER A 163 -0.51 4.52 -19.00
C SER A 163 -1.26 5.37 -17.99
N ARG A 164 -1.28 4.98 -16.72
CA ARG A 164 -1.98 5.73 -15.65
C ARG A 164 -1.02 6.21 -14.58
N ARG A 165 -1.22 7.45 -14.17
CA ARG A 165 -0.58 7.97 -12.98
C ARG A 165 -1.32 7.44 -11.74
N ALA A 166 -0.56 6.93 -10.77
CA ALA A 166 -1.13 6.49 -9.50
C ALA A 166 -1.84 7.67 -8.80
N LYS A 167 -3.01 7.41 -8.22
CA LYS A 167 -3.65 8.40 -7.35
C LYS A 167 -2.72 8.66 -6.17
N ARG A 168 -2.58 9.92 -5.80
CA ARG A 168 -1.93 10.28 -4.54
C ARG A 168 -2.68 9.58 -3.40
N SER A 169 -1.97 8.78 -2.70
CA SER A 169 -2.36 8.25 -1.39
C SER A 169 -1.76 9.15 -0.33
#